data_3d295a0ee9da0ac1db87a692ce3ec875
#
_entry.id   3d295a0ee9da0ac1db87a692ce3ec875
#
_cell.length_a   1.000
_cell.length_b   1.000
_cell.length_c   1.000
_cell.angle_alpha   90.00
_cell.angle_beta   90.00
_cell.angle_gamma   90.00
#
_symmetry.space_group_name_H-M   'P 1'
#
loop_
_entity.id
_entity.type
_entity.pdbx_description
1 polymer ?
#
loop_
_entity_poly.entity_id
_entity_poly.type
_entity_poly.pdbx_seq_one_letter_code
_entity_poly.pdbx_strand_id
1 'polypeptide(L)'
;MARAGLRVRLLERAPFPRFHIGESLLPRNYALFRELDLLDALDGIPKVDKYGAEFILGSGGEASLFPFTMSLVPGEPMSFNLERAPFDARLLDTARQAGVDVREGVAVRKILRLEDGRVEVATDEGDISARFLVDASGQSTLLGKHLGVRRVLPHLKKIAYFGHFENVWRRPGDEGGYIVIVVCEEGWFWMIPLDKTRTSIGMVLHDHEARKVGLPADQMLAWGISRCPVLRERTAGATVLTETHVLADFSYRCAPFAGPGYFLVGDAATFIDPIFSTGVCLGMMSGAEAGRAIVAVVQKGEAPASLRRRYIRFIQQSSAAFFRLVDLYYDHSFRELFLNGEGPLQVHRAAMSILAGNVFPRPAFALRWRFLLMRLFAWINRFVPLVPRRERFSLRAEPAYSPEEIST
;
A
#
# COMPACT_ATOMS: atom_id res chain seq x y z
N MET A 1 22.71 -5.97 2.50
CA MET A 1 23.40 -7.06 3.21
C MET A 1 24.37 -7.78 2.28
N ALA A 2 23.94 -8.46 1.20
CA ALA A 2 24.84 -9.15 0.28
C ALA A 2 25.90 -8.23 -0.35
N ARG A 3 25.52 -7.06 -0.87
CA ARG A 3 26.47 -6.03 -1.36
C ARG A 3 27.46 -5.53 -0.29
N ALA A 4 27.17 -5.75 1.00
CA ALA A 4 28.09 -5.49 2.10
C ALA A 4 28.88 -6.74 2.51
N GLY A 5 28.94 -7.78 1.68
CA GLY A 5 29.72 -9.01 1.91
C GLY A 5 29.13 -9.98 2.94
N LEU A 6 27.89 -9.80 3.38
CA LEU A 6 27.25 -10.77 4.26
C LEU A 6 26.66 -11.94 3.46
N ARG A 7 26.76 -13.14 3.99
CA ARG A 7 26.06 -14.31 3.43
C ARG A 7 24.57 -14.17 3.74
N VAL A 8 23.75 -14.08 2.70
CA VAL A 8 22.29 -13.92 2.81
C VAL A 8 21.62 -15.08 2.08
N ARG A 9 20.69 -15.76 2.76
CA ARG A 9 19.76 -16.72 2.15
C ARG A 9 18.37 -16.14 2.18
N LEU A 10 17.67 -16.15 1.04
CA LEU A 10 16.29 -15.76 0.87
C LEU A 10 15.46 -17.01 0.55
N LEU A 11 14.44 -17.26 1.34
CA LEU A 11 13.50 -18.36 1.16
C LEU A 11 12.14 -17.80 0.74
N GLU A 12 11.63 -18.29 -0.37
CA GLU A 12 10.28 -17.97 -0.86
C GLU A 12 9.52 -19.27 -1.13
N ARG A 13 8.31 -19.37 -0.61
CA ARG A 13 7.48 -20.58 -0.71
C ARG A 13 6.89 -20.82 -2.11
N ALA A 14 6.72 -19.75 -2.90
CA ALA A 14 6.14 -19.82 -4.24
C ALA A 14 7.22 -19.56 -5.32
N PRO A 15 7.15 -20.21 -6.48
CA PRO A 15 8.00 -19.84 -7.61
C PRO A 15 7.57 -18.48 -8.18
N PHE A 16 8.54 -17.73 -8.73
CA PHE A 16 8.29 -16.49 -9.46
C PHE A 16 8.29 -16.74 -10.98
N PRO A 17 7.58 -15.92 -11.80
CA PRO A 17 6.70 -14.79 -11.37
C PRO A 17 5.40 -15.27 -10.75
N ARG A 18 4.89 -14.55 -9.75
CA ARG A 18 3.59 -14.83 -9.13
C ARG A 18 2.77 -13.56 -8.97
N PHE A 19 1.47 -13.69 -9.02
CA PHE A 19 0.55 -12.59 -8.75
C PHE A 19 0.70 -12.04 -7.33
N HIS A 20 0.70 -10.73 -7.19
CA HIS A 20 0.58 -10.02 -5.92
C HIS A 20 -0.13 -8.69 -6.12
N ILE A 21 -0.94 -8.25 -5.16
CA ILE A 21 -1.53 -6.91 -5.18
C ILE A 21 -0.55 -5.87 -4.60
N GLY A 22 -0.75 -4.58 -4.94
CA GLY A 22 0.11 -3.47 -4.53
C GLY A 22 0.88 -2.92 -5.73
N GLU A 23 0.15 -2.52 -6.76
CA GLU A 23 0.61 -2.22 -8.12
C GLU A 23 0.91 -0.74 -8.36
N SER A 24 0.66 0.10 -7.35
CA SER A 24 0.94 1.54 -7.41
C SER A 24 2.00 1.91 -6.38
N LEU A 25 3.08 2.51 -6.82
CA LEU A 25 4.20 2.91 -5.98
C LEU A 25 4.07 4.38 -5.55
N LEU A 26 4.86 4.78 -4.55
CA LEU A 26 4.96 6.16 -4.10
C LEU A 26 6.27 6.81 -4.59
N PRO A 27 6.33 8.15 -4.73
CA PRO A 27 7.56 8.86 -5.06
C PRO A 27 8.76 8.46 -4.20
N ARG A 28 8.56 8.17 -2.92
CA ARG A 28 9.63 7.70 -2.02
C ARG A 28 10.24 6.36 -2.46
N ASN A 29 9.48 5.49 -3.15
CA ASN A 29 10.05 4.27 -3.73
C ASN A 29 11.09 4.60 -4.81
N TYR A 30 10.81 5.59 -5.66
CA TYR A 30 11.74 6.01 -6.71
C TYR A 30 13.07 6.50 -6.12
N ALA A 31 13.00 7.35 -5.08
CA ALA A 31 14.19 7.79 -4.35
C ALA A 31 14.97 6.61 -3.75
N LEU A 32 14.27 5.60 -3.21
CA LEU A 32 14.90 4.42 -2.65
C LEU A 32 15.56 3.54 -3.73
N PHE A 33 14.93 3.40 -4.91
CA PHE A 33 15.56 2.70 -6.04
C PHE A 33 16.89 3.34 -6.42
N ARG A 34 16.95 4.68 -6.46
CA ARG A 34 18.19 5.42 -6.70
C ARG A 34 19.21 5.20 -5.58
N GLU A 35 18.80 5.30 -4.31
CA GLU A 35 19.66 5.06 -3.14
C GLU A 35 20.27 3.66 -3.12
N LEU A 36 19.55 2.67 -3.63
CA LEU A 36 19.95 1.26 -3.65
C LEU A 36 20.53 0.81 -5.00
N ASP A 37 20.67 1.73 -5.96
CA ASP A 37 21.17 1.42 -7.30
C ASP A 37 20.34 0.30 -7.96
N LEU A 38 19.03 0.51 -8.01
CA LEU A 38 18.04 -0.43 -8.54
C LEU A 38 17.24 0.12 -9.72
N LEU A 39 17.57 1.32 -10.23
CA LEU A 39 16.81 1.92 -11.32
C LEU A 39 16.89 1.08 -12.60
N ASP A 40 18.09 0.57 -12.93
CA ASP A 40 18.30 -0.29 -14.10
C ASP A 40 17.51 -1.61 -14.00
N ALA A 41 17.22 -2.07 -12.78
CA ALA A 41 16.38 -3.24 -12.57
C ALA A 41 14.91 -3.02 -13.00
N LEU A 42 14.50 -1.77 -13.18
CA LEU A 42 13.15 -1.41 -13.65
C LEU A 42 13.06 -1.31 -15.19
N ASP A 43 14.18 -1.40 -15.89
CA ASP A 43 14.21 -1.33 -17.35
C ASP A 43 13.59 -2.60 -17.96
N GLY A 44 12.79 -2.39 -19.01
CA GLY A 44 12.07 -3.46 -19.67
C GLY A 44 10.86 -4.02 -18.91
N ILE A 45 10.54 -3.53 -17.70
CA ILE A 45 9.29 -3.86 -17.01
C ILE A 45 8.20 -2.93 -17.54
N PRO A 46 7.04 -3.45 -18.03
CA PRO A 46 5.89 -2.62 -18.35
C PRO A 46 5.46 -1.80 -17.14
N LYS A 47 5.37 -0.49 -17.32
CA LYS A 47 4.99 0.44 -16.25
C LYS A 47 4.38 1.70 -16.83
N VAL A 48 3.63 2.41 -16.00
CA VAL A 48 3.06 3.73 -16.31
C VAL A 48 3.62 4.73 -15.32
N ASP A 49 4.11 5.86 -15.84
CA ASP A 49 4.56 6.96 -15.00
C ASP A 49 3.37 7.56 -14.24
N LYS A 50 3.54 7.71 -12.94
CA LYS A 50 2.51 8.19 -12.02
C LYS A 50 2.94 9.52 -11.42
N TYR A 51 2.25 10.60 -11.77
CA TYR A 51 2.53 11.94 -11.28
C TYR A 51 1.58 12.40 -10.18
N GLY A 52 0.55 11.62 -9.86
CA GLY A 52 -0.44 12.02 -8.85
C GLY A 52 -1.54 10.99 -8.61
N ALA A 53 -2.65 11.48 -8.07
CA ALA A 53 -3.88 10.75 -7.85
C ALA A 53 -5.10 11.60 -8.18
N GLU A 54 -6.17 10.97 -8.64
CA GLU A 54 -7.50 11.54 -8.83
C GLU A 54 -8.44 10.99 -7.77
N PHE A 55 -9.24 11.86 -7.16
CA PHE A 55 -10.35 11.47 -6.28
C PHE A 55 -11.65 12.00 -6.86
N ILE A 56 -12.65 11.14 -6.99
CA ILE A 56 -13.96 11.48 -7.54
C ILE A 56 -15.06 10.76 -6.79
N LEU A 57 -16.25 11.37 -6.66
CA LEU A 57 -17.43 10.69 -6.12
C LEU A 57 -17.98 9.69 -7.13
N GLY A 58 -18.54 8.59 -6.65
CA GLY A 58 -19.13 7.54 -7.51
C GLY A 58 -20.30 8.03 -8.36
N SER A 59 -21.00 9.10 -7.95
CA SER A 59 -22.02 9.79 -8.74
C SER A 59 -21.46 10.58 -9.91
N GLY A 60 -20.15 10.83 -9.94
CA GLY A 60 -19.52 11.73 -10.92
C GLY A 60 -19.33 13.14 -10.37
N GLY A 61 -19.25 14.11 -11.30
CA GLY A 61 -18.99 15.52 -10.99
C GLY A 61 -17.50 15.88 -11.05
N GLU A 62 -17.12 16.99 -10.40
CA GLU A 62 -15.75 17.49 -10.43
C GLU A 62 -14.80 16.61 -9.63
N ALA A 63 -13.75 16.16 -10.30
CA ALA A 63 -12.68 15.38 -9.69
C ALA A 63 -11.65 16.29 -9.01
N SER A 64 -11.12 15.84 -7.88
CA SER A 64 -10.01 16.50 -7.18
C SER A 64 -8.70 15.85 -7.62
N LEU A 65 -7.83 16.62 -8.28
CA LEU A 65 -6.54 16.16 -8.76
C LEU A 65 -5.43 16.52 -7.76
N PHE A 66 -4.59 15.56 -7.47
CA PHE A 66 -3.51 15.66 -6.48
C PHE A 66 -2.16 15.31 -7.11
N PRO A 67 -1.54 16.23 -7.89
CA PRO A 67 -0.20 16.01 -8.42
C PRO A 67 0.85 16.01 -7.30
N PHE A 68 1.86 15.15 -7.39
CA PHE A 68 2.91 15.06 -6.38
C PHE A 68 3.76 16.33 -6.26
N THR A 69 3.78 17.16 -7.31
CA THR A 69 4.41 18.49 -7.30
C THR A 69 3.78 19.45 -6.28
N MET A 70 2.55 19.18 -5.83
CA MET A 70 1.90 19.93 -4.74
C MET A 70 2.44 19.60 -3.35
N SER A 71 3.39 18.67 -3.22
CA SER A 71 3.97 18.31 -1.92
C SER A 71 4.59 19.53 -1.22
N LEU A 72 4.35 19.66 0.09
CA LEU A 72 4.93 20.72 0.91
C LEU A 72 6.42 20.48 1.15
N VAL A 73 6.79 19.23 1.37
CA VAL A 73 8.18 18.79 1.54
C VAL A 73 8.69 18.35 0.19
N PRO A 74 9.82 18.90 -0.30
CA PRO A 74 10.41 18.47 -1.55
C PRO A 74 10.67 16.96 -1.57
N GLY A 75 10.43 16.35 -2.72
CA GLY A 75 10.64 14.93 -2.97
C GLY A 75 10.59 14.65 -4.47
N GLU A 76 10.58 13.38 -4.85
CA GLU A 76 10.43 13.00 -6.25
C GLU A 76 9.04 13.42 -6.77
N PRO A 77 8.95 13.99 -7.97
CA PRO A 77 7.68 14.45 -8.54
C PRO A 77 6.86 13.32 -9.14
N MET A 78 7.42 12.12 -9.26
CA MET A 78 6.84 10.98 -9.93
C MET A 78 7.08 9.66 -9.20
N SER A 79 6.32 8.65 -9.60
CA SER A 79 6.49 7.25 -9.25
C SER A 79 6.01 6.37 -10.42
N PHE A 80 5.70 5.10 -10.16
CA PHE A 80 5.22 4.16 -11.17
C PHE A 80 3.99 3.40 -10.69
N ASN A 81 3.13 3.07 -11.66
CA ASN A 81 2.20 1.95 -11.57
C ASN A 81 2.72 0.82 -12.44
N LEU A 82 2.63 -0.42 -11.96
CA LEU A 82 3.18 -1.59 -12.65
C LEU A 82 2.55 -2.88 -12.13
N GLU A 83 2.62 -3.91 -12.94
CA GLU A 83 2.24 -5.26 -12.53
C GLU A 83 3.31 -5.85 -11.62
N ARG A 84 2.90 -6.44 -10.49
CA ARG A 84 3.80 -6.93 -9.46
C ARG A 84 4.55 -8.19 -9.85
N ALA A 85 3.97 -9.07 -10.66
CA ALA A 85 4.60 -10.34 -11.01
C ALA A 85 5.96 -10.15 -11.73
N PRO A 86 6.08 -9.38 -12.82
CA PRO A 86 7.37 -9.10 -13.45
C PRO A 86 8.29 -8.23 -12.59
N PHE A 87 7.73 -7.28 -11.83
CA PHE A 87 8.51 -6.41 -10.95
C PHE A 87 9.17 -7.19 -9.80
N ASP A 88 8.41 -8.01 -9.08
CA ASP A 88 8.92 -8.79 -7.97
C ASP A 88 9.96 -9.83 -8.45
N ALA A 89 9.73 -10.49 -9.59
CA ALA A 89 10.68 -11.42 -10.20
C ALA A 89 12.01 -10.72 -10.54
N ARG A 90 11.95 -9.53 -11.14
CA ARG A 90 13.15 -8.73 -11.48
C ARG A 90 13.95 -8.34 -10.24
N LEU A 91 13.28 -7.92 -9.17
CA LEU A 91 13.97 -7.61 -7.91
C LEU A 91 14.60 -8.85 -7.27
N LEU A 92 13.96 -10.01 -7.39
CA LEU A 92 14.52 -11.29 -6.93
C LEU A 92 15.78 -11.67 -7.71
N ASP A 93 15.76 -11.51 -9.04
CA ASP A 93 16.93 -11.74 -9.89
C ASP A 93 18.08 -10.77 -9.57
N THR A 94 17.75 -9.50 -9.31
CA THR A 94 18.75 -8.53 -8.86
C THR A 94 19.37 -8.92 -7.52
N ALA A 95 18.59 -9.52 -6.62
CA ALA A 95 19.13 -10.06 -5.37
C ALA A 95 20.09 -11.25 -5.63
N ARG A 96 19.76 -12.16 -6.55
CA ARG A 96 20.67 -13.26 -6.97
C ARG A 96 21.98 -12.70 -7.52
N GLN A 97 21.89 -11.72 -8.42
CA GLN A 97 23.08 -11.08 -9.01
C GLN A 97 23.96 -10.38 -7.95
N ALA A 98 23.34 -9.89 -6.87
CA ALA A 98 24.05 -9.34 -5.72
C ALA A 98 24.66 -10.40 -4.78
N GLY A 99 24.56 -11.69 -5.10
CA GLY A 99 25.14 -12.80 -4.33
C GLY A 99 24.23 -13.35 -3.21
N VAL A 100 22.92 -13.10 -3.27
CA VAL A 100 21.96 -13.74 -2.35
C VAL A 100 21.68 -15.18 -2.80
N ASP A 101 21.78 -16.15 -1.88
CA ASP A 101 21.32 -17.53 -2.09
C ASP A 101 19.78 -17.56 -2.03
N VAL A 102 19.15 -17.46 -3.20
CA VAL A 102 17.69 -17.43 -3.33
C VAL A 102 17.16 -18.84 -3.59
N ARG A 103 16.26 -19.30 -2.72
CA ARG A 103 15.56 -20.59 -2.80
C ARG A 103 14.06 -20.34 -2.95
N GLU A 104 13.54 -20.68 -4.13
CA GLU A 104 12.11 -20.69 -4.42
C GLU A 104 11.51 -22.07 -4.19
N GLY A 105 10.21 -22.13 -3.89
CA GLY A 105 9.54 -23.37 -3.55
C GLY A 105 9.84 -23.88 -2.13
N VAL A 106 10.55 -23.09 -1.29
CA VAL A 106 10.98 -23.50 0.05
C VAL A 106 10.25 -22.68 1.11
N ALA A 107 9.41 -23.34 1.88
CA ALA A 107 8.69 -22.70 2.98
C ALA A 107 9.37 -22.89 4.33
N VAL A 108 9.42 -21.82 5.14
CA VAL A 108 9.72 -21.93 6.57
C VAL A 108 8.49 -22.47 7.28
N ARG A 109 8.63 -23.63 7.92
CA ARG A 109 7.55 -24.36 8.60
C ARG A 109 7.43 -24.02 10.09
N LYS A 110 8.60 -23.84 10.75
CA LYS A 110 8.65 -23.62 12.19
C LYS A 110 9.86 -22.81 12.59
N ILE A 111 9.69 -21.99 13.61
CA ILE A 111 10.81 -21.33 14.31
C ILE A 111 11.24 -22.26 15.44
N LEU A 112 12.48 -22.71 15.40
CA LEU A 112 13.06 -23.62 16.38
C LEU A 112 13.77 -22.87 17.50
N ARG A 113 14.49 -21.77 17.12
CA ARG A 113 15.22 -20.92 18.07
C ARG A 113 15.19 -19.46 17.60
N LEU A 114 15.11 -18.54 18.54
CA LEU A 114 15.07 -17.10 18.25
C LEU A 114 15.83 -16.34 19.35
N GLU A 115 17.14 -16.22 19.19
CA GLU A 115 18.07 -15.60 20.13
C GLU A 115 19.05 -14.67 19.41
N ASP A 116 19.63 -13.70 20.11
CA ASP A 116 20.68 -12.87 19.53
C ASP A 116 21.88 -13.70 19.06
N GLY A 117 22.20 -13.57 17.78
CA GLY A 117 23.33 -14.28 17.16
C GLY A 117 23.05 -15.74 16.81
N ARG A 118 21.90 -16.30 17.19
CA ARG A 118 21.51 -17.67 16.88
C ARG A 118 20.03 -17.82 16.64
N VAL A 119 19.66 -17.97 15.36
CA VAL A 119 18.29 -18.25 14.94
C VAL A 119 18.30 -19.59 14.20
N GLU A 120 17.29 -20.44 14.46
CA GLU A 120 17.13 -21.73 13.79
C GLU A 120 15.67 -21.88 13.32
N VAL A 121 15.50 -22.28 12.07
CA VAL A 121 14.19 -22.48 11.44
C VAL A 121 14.15 -23.84 10.75
N ALA A 122 13.03 -24.54 10.84
CA ALA A 122 12.76 -25.73 10.06
C ALA A 122 12.12 -25.32 8.73
N THR A 123 12.60 -25.89 7.63
CA THR A 123 12.11 -25.68 6.27
C THR A 123 11.75 -27.01 5.59
N ASP A 124 11.19 -26.94 4.39
CA ASP A 124 10.93 -28.13 3.56
C ASP A 124 12.23 -28.88 3.14
N GLU A 125 13.37 -28.19 3.17
CA GLU A 125 14.68 -28.72 2.82
C GLU A 125 15.57 -29.05 4.04
N GLY A 126 15.01 -29.01 5.25
CA GLY A 126 15.71 -29.23 6.52
C GLY A 126 15.91 -27.96 7.34
N ASP A 127 16.68 -28.10 8.42
CA ASP A 127 16.88 -27.01 9.38
C ASP A 127 17.99 -26.05 8.91
N ILE A 128 17.73 -24.76 9.10
CA ILE A 128 18.66 -23.69 8.73
C ILE A 128 19.00 -22.88 9.98
N SER A 129 20.30 -22.63 10.17
CA SER A 129 20.81 -21.74 11.22
C SER A 129 21.36 -20.44 10.63
N ALA A 130 21.08 -19.33 11.29
CA ALA A 130 21.55 -17.98 10.94
C ALA A 130 21.80 -17.12 12.17
N ARG A 131 22.48 -15.99 11.99
CA ARG A 131 22.65 -14.99 13.06
C ARG A 131 21.42 -14.11 13.24
N PHE A 132 20.68 -13.88 12.18
CA PHE A 132 19.48 -13.05 12.14
C PHE A 132 18.43 -13.64 11.21
N LEU A 133 17.17 -13.42 11.55
CA LEU A 133 16.01 -13.67 10.71
C LEU A 133 15.33 -12.34 10.37
N VAL A 134 15.10 -12.10 9.08
CA VAL A 134 14.25 -11.01 8.61
C VAL A 134 12.95 -11.63 8.11
N ASP A 135 11.87 -11.42 8.84
CA ASP A 135 10.55 -11.89 8.44
C ASP A 135 9.93 -10.90 7.45
N ALA A 136 9.92 -11.28 6.18
CA ALA A 136 9.27 -10.60 5.06
C ALA A 136 8.10 -11.45 4.51
N SER A 137 7.49 -12.30 5.33
CA SER A 137 6.44 -13.26 4.93
C SER A 137 5.11 -12.61 4.55
N GLY A 138 5.06 -11.28 4.47
CA GLY A 138 3.88 -10.53 4.11
C GLY A 138 2.73 -10.77 5.09
N GLN A 139 1.51 -10.86 4.58
CA GLN A 139 0.31 -11.07 5.39
C GLN A 139 0.25 -12.44 6.08
N SER A 140 1.13 -13.39 5.71
CA SER A 140 1.30 -14.65 6.44
C SER A 140 1.77 -14.42 7.88
N THR A 141 2.53 -13.33 8.13
CA THR A 141 3.02 -12.91 9.46
C THR A 141 3.62 -14.07 10.27
N LEU A 142 4.63 -14.75 9.69
CA LEU A 142 5.24 -15.96 10.27
C LEU A 142 5.64 -15.77 11.74
N LEU A 143 6.50 -14.80 12.02
CA LEU A 143 6.90 -14.47 13.39
C LEU A 143 5.77 -13.82 14.19
N GLY A 144 4.94 -13.01 13.57
CA GLY A 144 3.78 -12.39 14.23
C GLY A 144 2.83 -13.43 14.83
N LYS A 145 2.61 -14.54 14.14
CA LYS A 145 1.82 -15.69 14.62
C LYS A 145 2.60 -16.51 15.66
N HIS A 146 3.86 -16.82 15.36
CA HIS A 146 4.71 -17.61 16.28
C HIS A 146 4.81 -16.94 17.67
N LEU A 147 4.99 -15.62 17.70
CA LEU A 147 5.10 -14.83 18.92
C LEU A 147 3.75 -14.43 19.53
N GLY A 148 2.63 -14.72 18.87
CA GLY A 148 1.29 -14.32 19.34
C GLY A 148 1.08 -12.81 19.39
N VAL A 149 1.80 -12.03 18.58
CA VAL A 149 1.80 -10.55 18.61
C VAL A 149 1.01 -9.88 17.50
N ARG A 150 0.40 -10.65 16.58
CA ARG A 150 -0.46 -10.10 15.54
C ARG A 150 -1.75 -9.58 16.15
N ARG A 151 -2.03 -8.29 15.99
CA ARG A 151 -3.25 -7.62 16.45
C ARG A 151 -3.98 -7.01 15.27
N VAL A 152 -5.17 -7.52 14.96
CA VAL A 152 -6.07 -6.96 13.94
C VAL A 152 -6.62 -5.62 14.45
N LEU A 153 -6.85 -4.68 13.53
CA LEU A 153 -7.46 -3.38 13.80
C LEU A 153 -8.96 -3.44 13.48
N PRO A 154 -9.86 -3.61 14.49
CA PRO A 154 -11.26 -3.94 14.24
C PRO A 154 -12.02 -2.86 13.47
N HIS A 155 -11.66 -1.59 13.65
CA HIS A 155 -12.29 -0.44 12.98
C HIS A 155 -11.88 -0.31 11.50
N LEU A 156 -10.87 -1.06 11.05
CA LEU A 156 -10.39 -1.11 9.67
C LEU A 156 -10.66 -2.47 9.00
N LYS A 157 -11.62 -3.23 9.50
CA LYS A 157 -12.02 -4.49 8.85
C LYS A 157 -12.69 -4.22 7.51
N LYS A 158 -12.07 -4.70 6.45
CA LYS A 158 -12.51 -4.50 5.06
C LYS A 158 -12.24 -5.73 4.22
N ILE A 159 -12.94 -5.78 3.09
CA ILE A 159 -12.75 -6.78 2.05
C ILE A 159 -12.50 -6.04 0.75
N ALA A 160 -11.49 -6.48 0.01
CA ALA A 160 -11.17 -6.01 -1.33
C ALA A 160 -11.54 -7.09 -2.36
N TYR A 161 -12.21 -6.68 -3.44
CA TYR A 161 -12.55 -7.47 -4.61
C TYR A 161 -11.93 -6.80 -5.82
N PHE A 162 -11.08 -7.48 -6.59
CA PHE A 162 -10.30 -6.82 -7.64
C PHE A 162 -9.92 -7.76 -8.78
N GLY A 163 -9.60 -7.14 -9.93
CA GLY A 163 -9.15 -7.84 -11.13
C GLY A 163 -8.50 -6.89 -12.13
N HIS A 164 -7.98 -7.44 -13.22
CA HIS A 164 -7.39 -6.67 -14.31
C HIS A 164 -8.37 -6.57 -15.47
N PHE A 165 -8.36 -5.39 -16.10
CA PHE A 165 -9.22 -5.02 -17.20
C PHE A 165 -8.37 -4.42 -18.33
N GLU A 166 -8.80 -4.58 -19.56
CA GLU A 166 -8.22 -3.94 -20.72
C GLU A 166 -9.15 -2.86 -21.29
N ASN A 167 -8.58 -1.85 -21.93
CA ASN A 167 -9.33 -0.76 -22.59
C ASN A 167 -10.22 0.08 -21.67
N VAL A 168 -9.80 0.27 -20.44
CA VAL A 168 -10.45 1.19 -19.50
C VAL A 168 -10.12 2.63 -19.88
N TRP A 169 -11.10 3.52 -19.87
CA TRP A 169 -10.89 4.94 -20.16
C TRP A 169 -9.95 5.60 -19.14
N ARG A 170 -9.03 6.42 -19.65
CA ARG A 170 -8.04 7.17 -18.86
C ARG A 170 -8.00 8.62 -19.32
N ARG A 171 -7.62 9.52 -18.42
CA ARG A 171 -7.36 10.91 -18.78
C ARG A 171 -6.23 11.01 -19.82
N PRO A 172 -6.24 12.04 -20.67
CA PRO A 172 -5.14 12.29 -21.61
C PRO A 172 -3.87 12.79 -20.90
N GLY A 173 -2.73 12.67 -21.57
CA GLY A 173 -1.43 13.16 -21.08
C GLY A 173 -0.96 12.49 -19.79
N ASP A 174 -0.22 13.25 -18.98
CA ASP A 174 0.40 12.75 -17.74
C ASP A 174 -0.64 12.32 -16.69
N GLU A 175 -1.85 12.88 -16.74
CA GLU A 175 -2.95 12.49 -15.87
C GLU A 175 -3.45 11.06 -16.16
N GLY A 176 -3.17 10.52 -17.34
CA GLY A 176 -3.49 9.13 -17.70
C GLY A 176 -2.77 8.09 -16.83
N GLY A 177 -1.69 8.48 -16.15
CA GLY A 177 -0.99 7.66 -15.18
C GLY A 177 -1.45 7.82 -13.72
N TYR A 178 -2.38 8.74 -13.45
CA TYR A 178 -2.92 8.90 -12.10
C TYR A 178 -3.68 7.65 -11.66
N ILE A 179 -3.52 7.29 -10.40
CA ILE A 179 -4.48 6.37 -9.79
C ILE A 179 -5.79 7.12 -9.56
N VAL A 180 -6.91 6.46 -9.83
CA VAL A 180 -8.23 7.01 -9.56
C VAL A 180 -8.82 6.33 -8.33
N ILE A 181 -9.24 7.14 -7.37
CA ILE A 181 -9.99 6.71 -6.20
C ILE A 181 -11.42 7.19 -6.35
N VAL A 182 -12.35 6.25 -6.48
CA VAL A 182 -13.79 6.55 -6.57
C VAL A 182 -14.42 6.31 -5.20
N VAL A 183 -15.03 7.34 -4.64
CA VAL A 183 -15.51 7.37 -3.25
C VAL A 183 -17.00 7.04 -3.20
N CYS A 184 -17.40 6.14 -2.30
CA CYS A 184 -18.79 5.85 -1.95
C CYS A 184 -18.96 5.68 -0.43
N GLU A 185 -20.20 5.62 0.06
CA GLU A 185 -20.50 5.49 1.50
C GLU A 185 -20.07 4.13 2.05
N GLU A 186 -20.22 3.05 1.29
CA GLU A 186 -19.88 1.68 1.69
C GLU A 186 -18.38 1.39 1.64
N GLY A 187 -17.61 2.25 0.96
CA GLY A 187 -16.17 2.05 0.75
C GLY A 187 -15.60 2.93 -0.37
N TRP A 188 -14.81 2.33 -1.23
CA TRP A 188 -14.16 3.04 -2.33
C TRP A 188 -13.65 2.05 -3.39
N PHE A 189 -13.36 2.59 -4.60
CA PHE A 189 -12.72 1.81 -5.67
C PHE A 189 -11.37 2.42 -6.03
N TRP A 190 -10.51 1.58 -6.54
CA TRP A 190 -9.32 2.03 -7.26
C TRP A 190 -9.41 1.70 -8.74
N MET A 191 -8.78 2.52 -9.58
CA MET A 191 -8.42 2.24 -10.95
C MET A 191 -6.94 2.62 -11.12
N ILE A 192 -6.08 1.63 -11.42
CA ILE A 192 -4.62 1.79 -11.50
C ILE A 192 -4.17 1.34 -12.87
N PRO A 193 -3.74 2.27 -13.76
CA PRO A 193 -3.17 1.91 -15.05
C PRO A 193 -1.83 1.16 -14.84
N LEU A 194 -1.66 -0.01 -15.45
CA LEU A 194 -0.48 -0.85 -15.26
C LEU A 194 0.49 -0.84 -16.46
N ASP A 195 -0.07 -0.70 -17.65
CA ASP A 195 0.64 -0.56 -18.91
C ASP A 195 -0.22 0.26 -19.90
N LYS A 196 0.05 0.16 -21.20
CA LYS A 196 -0.68 0.96 -22.22
C LYS A 196 -2.18 0.65 -22.27
N THR A 197 -2.59 -0.59 -22.03
CA THR A 197 -3.99 -1.05 -22.17
C THR A 197 -4.58 -1.58 -20.86
N ARG A 198 -3.76 -2.18 -19.99
CA ARG A 198 -4.19 -2.87 -18.79
C ARG A 198 -4.39 -1.91 -17.62
N THR A 199 -5.50 -2.07 -16.91
CA THR A 199 -5.84 -1.35 -15.67
C THR A 199 -6.28 -2.33 -14.59
N SER A 200 -5.73 -2.20 -13.40
CA SER A 200 -6.23 -2.86 -12.20
C SER A 200 -7.44 -2.09 -11.67
N ILE A 201 -8.56 -2.77 -11.46
CA ILE A 201 -9.75 -2.20 -10.81
C ILE A 201 -10.06 -3.04 -9.58
N GLY A 202 -10.34 -2.36 -8.47
CA GLY A 202 -10.80 -3.04 -7.29
C GLY A 202 -11.75 -2.20 -6.45
N MET A 203 -12.55 -2.89 -5.67
CA MET A 203 -13.54 -2.35 -4.74
C MET A 203 -13.17 -2.76 -3.33
N VAL A 204 -13.09 -1.80 -2.43
CA VAL A 204 -12.87 -2.02 -0.99
C VAL A 204 -14.13 -1.63 -0.25
N LEU A 205 -14.74 -2.59 0.43
CA LEU A 205 -15.92 -2.37 1.26
C LEU A 205 -15.62 -2.61 2.74
N HIS A 206 -16.32 -1.92 3.61
CA HIS A 206 -16.40 -2.33 5.00
C HIS A 206 -16.97 -3.74 5.11
N ASP A 207 -16.43 -4.60 5.97
CA ASP A 207 -16.86 -6.01 6.13
C ASP A 207 -18.39 -6.14 6.33
N HIS A 208 -18.97 -5.29 7.19
CA HIS A 208 -20.40 -5.29 7.44
C HIS A 208 -21.23 -4.83 6.23
N GLU A 209 -20.67 -3.99 5.35
CA GLU A 209 -21.34 -3.57 4.12
C GLU A 209 -21.28 -4.66 3.05
N ALA A 210 -20.13 -5.32 2.89
CA ALA A 210 -19.99 -6.44 1.97
C ALA A 210 -20.97 -7.58 2.30
N ARG A 211 -21.15 -7.89 3.59
CA ARG A 211 -22.12 -8.92 4.04
C ARG A 211 -23.57 -8.58 3.73
N LYS A 212 -23.95 -7.30 3.75
CA LYS A 212 -25.31 -6.85 3.42
C LYS A 212 -25.64 -7.01 1.92
N VAL A 213 -24.63 -7.01 1.05
CA VAL A 213 -24.84 -7.25 -0.39
C VAL A 213 -25.25 -8.68 -0.66
N GLY A 214 -24.64 -9.66 0.01
CA GLY A 214 -25.05 -11.06 -0.01
C GLY A 214 -24.79 -11.80 -1.32
N LEU A 215 -23.97 -11.25 -2.23
CA LEU A 215 -23.58 -11.88 -3.49
C LEU A 215 -22.35 -12.78 -3.31
N PRO A 216 -22.17 -13.79 -4.18
CA PRO A 216 -20.92 -14.54 -4.30
C PRO A 216 -19.74 -13.61 -4.56
N ALA A 217 -18.58 -13.99 -4.06
CA ALA A 217 -17.38 -13.13 -4.06
C ALA A 217 -16.91 -12.75 -5.48
N ASP A 218 -17.05 -13.64 -6.44
CA ASP A 218 -16.74 -13.47 -7.86
C ASP A 218 -17.66 -12.46 -8.57
N GLN A 219 -18.86 -12.23 -8.04
CA GLN A 219 -19.85 -11.29 -8.60
C GLN A 219 -19.75 -9.89 -7.97
N MET A 220 -19.09 -9.76 -6.82
CA MET A 220 -19.06 -8.52 -6.05
C MET A 220 -18.44 -7.34 -6.81
N LEU A 221 -17.35 -7.57 -7.55
CA LEU A 221 -16.71 -6.49 -8.29
C LEU A 221 -17.59 -5.99 -9.45
N ALA A 222 -18.17 -6.91 -10.22
CA ALA A 222 -19.09 -6.58 -11.31
C ALA A 222 -20.33 -5.85 -10.78
N TRP A 223 -20.90 -6.30 -9.65
CA TRP A 223 -21.99 -5.59 -8.97
C TRP A 223 -21.59 -4.16 -8.62
N GLY A 224 -20.44 -3.95 -7.99
CA GLY A 224 -19.98 -2.60 -7.62
C GLY A 224 -19.77 -1.70 -8.81
N ILE A 225 -19.19 -2.21 -9.90
CA ILE A 225 -19.01 -1.45 -11.17
C ILE A 225 -20.37 -1.06 -11.74
N SER A 226 -21.34 -1.98 -11.78
CA SER A 226 -22.68 -1.73 -12.34
C SER A 226 -23.47 -0.67 -11.55
N ARG A 227 -23.18 -0.50 -10.25
CA ARG A 227 -23.87 0.47 -9.39
C ARG A 227 -23.22 1.84 -9.37
N CYS A 228 -21.98 1.99 -9.86
CA CYS A 228 -21.21 3.22 -9.81
C CYS A 228 -21.17 3.91 -11.20
N PRO A 229 -21.85 5.06 -11.40
CA PRO A 229 -21.88 5.78 -12.68
C PRO A 229 -20.49 6.03 -13.27
N VAL A 230 -19.54 6.54 -12.48
CA VAL A 230 -18.15 6.80 -12.91
C VAL A 230 -17.48 5.54 -13.43
N LEU A 231 -17.65 4.42 -12.74
CA LEU A 231 -17.03 3.16 -13.16
C LEU A 231 -17.70 2.60 -14.40
N ARG A 232 -19.03 2.64 -14.50
CA ARG A 232 -19.75 2.22 -15.72
C ARG A 232 -19.28 2.98 -16.94
N GLU A 233 -19.17 4.31 -16.83
CA GLU A 233 -18.69 5.18 -17.92
C GLU A 233 -17.26 4.79 -18.34
N ARG A 234 -16.34 4.71 -17.37
CA ARG A 234 -14.92 4.46 -17.65
C ARG A 234 -14.63 3.03 -18.09
N THR A 235 -15.50 2.09 -17.79
CA THR A 235 -15.37 0.67 -18.19
C THR A 235 -16.30 0.27 -19.34
N ALA A 236 -17.03 1.18 -19.97
CA ALA A 236 -18.00 0.87 -21.03
C ALA A 236 -17.40 0.09 -22.22
N GLY A 237 -16.12 0.31 -22.55
CA GLY A 237 -15.38 -0.41 -23.59
C GLY A 237 -14.39 -1.45 -23.04
N ALA A 238 -14.42 -1.75 -21.75
CA ALA A 238 -13.40 -2.56 -21.11
C ALA A 238 -13.70 -4.07 -21.24
N THR A 239 -12.62 -4.85 -21.32
CA THR A 239 -12.66 -6.32 -21.28
C THR A 239 -12.02 -6.82 -19.98
N VAL A 240 -12.67 -7.78 -19.32
CA VAL A 240 -12.12 -8.43 -18.10
C VAL A 240 -11.00 -9.39 -18.49
N LEU A 241 -9.84 -9.27 -17.87
CA LEU A 241 -8.66 -10.11 -18.15
C LEU A 241 -8.43 -11.21 -17.11
N THR A 242 -8.86 -11.01 -15.88
CA THR A 242 -8.65 -11.97 -14.78
C THR A 242 -9.94 -12.25 -14.01
N GLU A 243 -9.99 -13.38 -13.33
CA GLU A 243 -11.01 -13.64 -12.32
C GLU A 243 -10.95 -12.60 -11.20
N THR A 244 -12.06 -12.46 -10.47
CA THR A 244 -12.12 -11.60 -9.28
C THR A 244 -11.32 -12.22 -8.14
N HIS A 245 -10.27 -11.52 -7.72
CA HIS A 245 -9.50 -11.85 -6.53
C HIS A 245 -10.16 -11.24 -5.29
N VAL A 246 -10.00 -11.90 -4.15
CA VAL A 246 -10.55 -11.45 -2.86
C VAL A 246 -9.46 -11.41 -1.80
N LEU A 247 -9.41 -10.31 -1.04
CA LEU A 247 -8.53 -10.16 0.11
C LEU A 247 -9.31 -9.54 1.27
N ALA A 248 -9.24 -10.17 2.45
CA ALA A 248 -9.97 -9.73 3.64
C ALA A 248 -9.06 -9.57 4.86
N ASP A 249 -9.52 -8.85 5.88
CA ASP A 249 -8.88 -8.70 7.21
C ASP A 249 -7.41 -8.29 7.16
N PHE A 250 -7.08 -7.41 6.23
CA PHE A 250 -5.68 -7.05 5.94
C PHE A 250 -5.11 -5.96 6.86
N SER A 251 -5.90 -5.32 7.73
CA SER A 251 -5.39 -4.25 8.63
C SER A 251 -5.01 -4.81 10.00
N TYR A 252 -3.70 -4.84 10.28
CA TYR A 252 -3.16 -5.38 11.53
C TYR A 252 -1.76 -4.81 11.86
N ARG A 253 -1.30 -5.12 13.06
CA ARG A 253 0.03 -4.79 13.55
C ARG A 253 0.64 -5.96 14.31
N CYS A 254 1.93 -6.24 14.06
CA CYS A 254 2.73 -7.20 14.78
C CYS A 254 3.82 -6.44 15.57
N ALA A 255 3.64 -6.25 16.86
CA ALA A 255 4.60 -5.52 17.71
C ALA A 255 5.06 -6.40 18.89
N PRO A 256 6.37 -6.35 19.22
CA PRO A 256 7.42 -5.45 18.71
C PRO A 256 7.94 -5.82 17.32
N PHE A 257 8.33 -4.80 16.53
CA PHE A 257 8.80 -4.96 15.15
C PHE A 257 10.21 -5.57 15.03
N ALA A 258 10.91 -5.74 16.13
CA ALA A 258 12.20 -6.42 16.21
C ALA A 258 12.41 -6.94 17.63
N GLY A 259 13.14 -8.04 17.75
CA GLY A 259 13.51 -8.67 19.02
C GLY A 259 14.84 -9.41 18.92
N PRO A 260 15.17 -10.26 19.92
CA PRO A 260 16.38 -11.06 19.87
C PRO A 260 16.46 -11.89 18.58
N GLY A 261 17.49 -11.64 17.77
CA GLY A 261 17.73 -12.36 16.52
C GLY A 261 16.81 -12.02 15.34
N TYR A 262 15.80 -11.14 15.45
CA TYR A 262 14.85 -10.93 14.37
C TYR A 262 14.46 -9.47 14.09
N PHE A 263 13.99 -9.25 12.84
CA PHE A 263 13.32 -8.05 12.37
C PHE A 263 12.07 -8.43 11.57
N LEU A 264 10.94 -7.74 11.79
CA LEU A 264 9.74 -7.82 10.96
C LEU A 264 9.77 -6.69 9.93
N VAL A 265 9.55 -6.97 8.66
CA VAL A 265 9.57 -5.96 7.59
C VAL A 265 8.29 -6.01 6.77
N GLY A 266 7.90 -4.86 6.19
CA GLY A 266 6.71 -4.75 5.35
C GLY A 266 5.45 -5.25 6.03
N ASP A 267 4.64 -5.98 5.29
CA ASP A 267 3.38 -6.51 5.77
C ASP A 267 3.55 -7.55 6.90
N ALA A 268 4.70 -8.21 7.01
CA ALA A 268 4.97 -9.05 8.17
C ALA A 268 5.03 -8.25 9.49
N ALA A 269 5.36 -6.96 9.43
CA ALA A 269 5.35 -6.05 10.56
C ALA A 269 3.98 -5.39 10.76
N THR A 270 3.39 -4.83 9.70
CA THR A 270 2.12 -4.11 9.76
C THR A 270 1.55 -3.86 8.37
N PHE A 271 0.25 -4.04 8.24
CA PHE A 271 -0.51 -3.57 7.09
C PHE A 271 -1.61 -2.63 7.56
N ILE A 272 -1.85 -1.54 6.82
CA ILE A 272 -2.79 -0.52 7.23
C ILE A 272 -4.07 -0.58 6.38
N ASP A 273 -3.99 -0.03 5.18
CA ASP A 273 -5.10 0.11 4.23
C ASP A 273 -4.52 0.46 2.85
N PRO A 274 -5.03 -0.10 1.76
CA PRO A 274 -4.47 0.13 0.43
C PRO A 274 -4.78 1.52 -0.16
N ILE A 275 -5.66 2.32 0.46
CA ILE A 275 -6.16 3.59 -0.10
C ILE A 275 -5.06 4.56 -0.55
N PHE A 276 -3.91 4.59 0.12
CA PHE A 276 -2.81 5.51 -0.18
C PHE A 276 -1.56 4.81 -0.74
N SER A 277 -1.67 3.57 -1.21
CA SER A 277 -0.58 2.82 -1.85
C SER A 277 0.70 2.71 -1.02
N THR A 278 0.61 2.65 0.31
CA THR A 278 1.76 2.76 1.23
C THR A 278 2.51 1.44 1.45
N GLY A 279 1.91 0.29 1.12
CA GLY A 279 2.43 -1.04 1.48
C GLY A 279 3.84 -1.31 0.93
N VAL A 280 4.03 -1.15 -0.39
CA VAL A 280 5.34 -1.39 -1.02
C VAL A 280 6.40 -0.42 -0.47
N CYS A 281 6.03 0.84 -0.24
CA CYS A 281 6.95 1.83 0.32
C CYS A 281 7.39 1.44 1.75
N LEU A 282 6.46 1.09 2.63
CA LEU A 282 6.78 0.61 3.98
C LEU A 282 7.63 -0.67 3.94
N GLY A 283 7.29 -1.61 3.03
CA GLY A 283 8.03 -2.85 2.85
C GLY A 283 9.49 -2.62 2.48
N MET A 284 9.73 -1.86 1.43
CA MET A 284 11.08 -1.58 0.95
C MET A 284 11.90 -0.73 1.94
N MET A 285 11.29 0.31 2.53
CA MET A 285 11.98 1.16 3.50
C MET A 285 12.35 0.38 4.77
N SER A 286 11.44 -0.45 5.29
CA SER A 286 11.73 -1.29 6.45
C SER A 286 12.77 -2.36 6.16
N GLY A 287 12.72 -2.99 4.98
CA GLY A 287 13.73 -3.95 4.54
C GLY A 287 15.12 -3.33 4.43
N ALA A 288 15.22 -2.14 3.84
CA ALA A 288 16.48 -1.40 3.74
C ALA A 288 17.05 -1.04 5.13
N GLU A 289 16.21 -0.55 6.06
CA GLU A 289 16.66 -0.17 7.41
C GLU A 289 17.03 -1.40 8.26
N ALA A 290 16.31 -2.51 8.15
CA ALA A 290 16.69 -3.78 8.79
C ALA A 290 18.05 -4.27 8.25
N GLY A 291 18.25 -4.20 6.93
CA GLY A 291 19.53 -4.53 6.30
C GLY A 291 20.68 -3.67 6.80
N ARG A 292 20.51 -2.35 6.91
CA ARG A 292 21.51 -1.43 7.47
C ARG A 292 21.82 -1.75 8.94
N ALA A 293 20.79 -2.05 9.74
CA ALA A 293 20.96 -2.43 11.15
C ALA A 293 21.76 -3.72 11.29
N ILE A 294 21.47 -4.77 10.51
CA ILE A 294 22.21 -6.04 10.56
C ILE A 294 23.67 -5.84 10.13
N VAL A 295 23.93 -5.08 9.07
CA VAL A 295 25.29 -4.77 8.63
C VAL A 295 26.08 -4.05 9.72
N ALA A 296 25.45 -3.09 10.41
CA ALA A 296 26.10 -2.36 11.53
C ALA A 296 26.45 -3.29 12.71
N VAL A 297 25.58 -4.23 13.08
CA VAL A 297 25.90 -5.24 14.10
C VAL A 297 27.06 -6.12 13.66
N VAL A 298 26.98 -6.65 12.43
CA VAL A 298 27.91 -7.70 11.99
C VAL A 298 29.30 -7.16 11.69
N GLN A 299 29.39 -6.00 11.06
CA GLN A 299 30.67 -5.43 10.59
C GLN A 299 31.27 -4.39 11.53
N LYS A 300 30.40 -3.61 12.21
CA LYS A 300 30.88 -2.51 13.07
C LYS A 300 30.81 -2.86 14.55
N GLY A 301 30.31 -4.04 14.94
CA GLY A 301 30.17 -4.44 16.33
C GLY A 301 29.18 -3.62 17.15
N GLU A 302 28.24 -2.90 16.48
CA GLU A 302 27.24 -2.12 17.20
C GLU A 302 26.30 -3.02 18.03
N ALA A 303 25.91 -2.53 19.21
CA ALA A 303 25.08 -3.32 20.13
C ALA A 303 23.68 -3.63 19.53
N PRO A 304 23.29 -4.92 19.39
CA PRO A 304 22.02 -5.31 18.76
C PRO A 304 20.81 -4.63 19.39
N ALA A 305 20.77 -4.50 20.71
CA ALA A 305 19.66 -3.88 21.44
C ALA A 305 19.47 -2.39 21.08
N SER A 306 20.55 -1.64 20.82
CA SER A 306 20.48 -0.24 20.41
C SER A 306 19.86 -0.10 19.01
N LEU A 307 20.31 -0.93 18.06
CA LEU A 307 19.83 -0.92 16.68
C LEU A 307 18.37 -1.40 16.60
N ARG A 308 17.97 -2.41 17.39
CA ARG A 308 16.56 -2.81 17.51
C ARG A 308 15.67 -1.65 17.97
N ARG A 309 16.09 -0.92 19.02
CA ARG A 309 15.32 0.25 19.50
C ARG A 309 15.22 1.35 18.44
N ARG A 310 16.31 1.58 17.67
CA ARG A 310 16.31 2.53 16.56
C ARG A 310 15.37 2.08 15.44
N TYR A 311 15.42 0.80 15.06
CA TYR A 311 14.54 0.22 14.04
C TYR A 311 13.06 0.29 14.44
N ILE A 312 12.73 -0.13 15.67
CA ILE A 312 11.35 -0.06 16.18
C ILE A 312 10.82 1.37 16.13
N ARG A 313 11.64 2.32 16.56
CA ARG A 313 11.29 3.75 16.53
C ARG A 313 11.08 4.26 15.09
N PHE A 314 11.94 3.83 14.17
CA PHE A 314 11.81 4.16 12.74
C PHE A 314 10.46 3.69 12.19
N ILE A 315 10.10 2.41 12.37
CA ILE A 315 8.81 1.88 11.90
C ILE A 315 7.63 2.58 12.57
N GLN A 316 7.70 2.80 13.89
CA GLN A 316 6.62 3.47 14.61
C GLN A 316 6.36 4.90 14.12
N GLN A 317 7.41 5.67 13.89
CA GLN A 317 7.28 7.07 13.48
C GLN A 317 6.80 7.22 12.03
N SER A 318 7.32 6.41 11.12
CA SER A 318 6.93 6.45 9.71
C SER A 318 5.52 5.90 9.48
N SER A 319 5.20 4.74 10.04
CA SER A 319 3.87 4.14 9.88
C SER A 319 2.77 4.96 10.56
N ALA A 320 3.06 5.59 11.71
CA ALA A 320 2.07 6.40 12.43
C ALA A 320 1.52 7.57 11.60
N ALA A 321 2.30 8.15 10.69
CA ALA A 321 1.83 9.21 9.81
C ALA A 321 0.77 8.68 8.84
N PHE A 322 1.03 7.51 8.23
CA PHE A 322 0.07 6.86 7.34
C PHE A 322 -1.18 6.38 8.08
N PHE A 323 -1.03 5.74 9.25
CA PHE A 323 -2.17 5.32 10.07
C PHE A 323 -3.12 6.49 10.35
N ARG A 324 -2.58 7.61 10.82
CA ARG A 324 -3.38 8.80 11.15
C ARG A 324 -4.06 9.39 9.92
N LEU A 325 -3.42 9.36 8.75
CA LEU A 325 -4.04 9.86 7.52
C LEU A 325 -5.17 8.94 7.06
N VAL A 326 -5.00 7.63 7.17
CA VAL A 326 -6.06 6.64 6.90
C VAL A 326 -7.24 6.84 7.85
N ASP A 327 -6.99 6.95 9.16
CA ASP A 327 -8.05 7.19 10.16
C ASP A 327 -8.83 8.48 9.85
N LEU A 328 -8.12 9.56 9.45
CA LEU A 328 -8.75 10.81 9.05
C LEU A 328 -9.56 10.66 7.75
N TYR A 329 -9.07 9.91 6.77
CA TYR A 329 -9.77 9.72 5.50
C TYR A 329 -11.14 9.05 5.68
N TYR A 330 -11.29 8.16 6.67
CA TYR A 330 -12.58 7.54 6.99
C TYR A 330 -13.52 8.45 7.81
N ASP A 331 -13.03 9.61 8.27
CA ASP A 331 -13.89 10.68 8.79
C ASP A 331 -14.52 11.48 7.63
N HIS A 332 -15.84 11.47 7.53
CA HIS A 332 -16.56 12.17 6.47
C HIS A 332 -16.22 13.67 6.42
N SER A 333 -16.14 14.34 7.57
CA SER A 333 -15.81 15.77 7.63
C SER A 333 -14.39 16.07 7.13
N PHE A 334 -13.44 15.16 7.33
CA PHE A 334 -12.11 15.28 6.74
C PHE A 334 -12.14 15.03 5.23
N ARG A 335 -12.89 14.02 4.75
CA ARG A 335 -13.00 13.75 3.30
C ARG A 335 -13.55 14.95 2.54
N GLU A 336 -14.57 15.64 3.09
CA GLU A 336 -15.09 16.88 2.49
C GLU A 336 -14.00 17.94 2.34
N LEU A 337 -13.22 18.20 3.39
CA LEU A 337 -12.09 19.13 3.35
C LEU A 337 -11.02 18.68 2.36
N PHE A 338 -10.67 17.41 2.38
CA PHE A 338 -9.63 16.84 1.53
C PHE A 338 -10.01 16.95 0.05
N LEU A 339 -11.24 16.59 -0.30
CA LEU A 339 -11.73 16.61 -1.68
C LEU A 339 -11.96 18.03 -2.22
N ASN A 340 -12.11 19.04 -1.39
CA ASN A 340 -12.20 20.45 -1.83
C ASN A 340 -10.81 21.08 -2.10
N GLY A 341 -9.72 20.34 -1.87
CA GLY A 341 -8.37 20.60 -2.41
C GLY A 341 -7.63 21.77 -1.80
N GLU A 342 -8.23 22.89 -1.51
CA GLU A 342 -7.57 24.06 -0.98
C GLU A 342 -7.95 24.29 0.49
N GLY A 343 -6.96 24.62 1.29
CA GLY A 343 -7.16 24.91 2.71
C GLY A 343 -6.10 25.87 3.24
N PRO A 344 -6.39 26.57 4.35
CA PRO A 344 -5.47 27.51 4.95
C PRO A 344 -4.16 26.82 5.37
N LEU A 345 -3.07 27.59 5.44
CA LEU A 345 -1.77 27.16 5.94
C LEU A 345 -1.17 25.95 5.19
N GLN A 346 -1.57 25.73 3.93
CA GLN A 346 -1.08 24.67 3.06
C GLN A 346 -1.28 23.24 3.65
N VAL A 347 -2.39 23.03 4.35
CA VAL A 347 -2.70 21.75 5.02
C VAL A 347 -2.84 20.61 4.02
N HIS A 348 -3.48 20.87 2.88
CA HIS A 348 -3.61 19.91 1.77
C HIS A 348 -2.24 19.50 1.19
N ARG A 349 -1.29 20.45 1.05
CA ARG A 349 0.08 20.17 0.59
C ARG A 349 0.85 19.28 1.58
N ALA A 350 0.57 19.41 2.87
CA ALA A 350 1.13 18.51 3.87
C ALA A 350 0.56 17.08 3.74
N ALA A 351 -0.74 16.93 3.45
CA ALA A 351 -1.32 15.63 3.14
C ALA A 351 -0.63 15.01 1.89
N MET A 352 -0.43 15.81 0.84
CA MET A 352 0.29 15.35 -0.36
C MET A 352 1.71 14.88 -0.05
N SER A 353 2.44 15.56 0.81
CA SER A 353 3.77 15.11 1.22
C SER A 353 3.75 13.74 1.91
N ILE A 354 2.71 13.45 2.69
CA ILE A 354 2.53 12.12 3.30
C ILE A 354 2.20 11.10 2.22
N LEU A 355 1.31 11.43 1.28
CA LEU A 355 0.93 10.57 0.16
C LEU A 355 2.10 10.32 -0.83
N ALA A 356 3.03 11.24 -0.93
CA ALA A 356 4.28 11.05 -1.68
C ALA A 356 5.31 10.17 -0.93
N GLY A 357 5.03 9.80 0.32
CA GLY A 357 5.94 9.01 1.16
C GLY A 357 7.02 9.83 1.88
N ASN A 358 6.91 11.17 1.92
CA ASN A 358 7.89 12.06 2.53
C ASN A 358 7.79 12.07 4.07
N VAL A 359 7.68 10.89 4.66
CA VAL A 359 7.59 10.65 6.11
C VAL A 359 8.82 9.98 6.69
N PHE A 360 9.77 9.58 5.85
CA PHE A 360 10.97 8.85 6.25
C PHE A 360 12.19 9.79 6.39
N PRO A 361 13.08 9.55 7.37
CA PRO A 361 13.00 8.53 8.44
C PRO A 361 12.00 8.91 9.54
N ARG A 362 11.54 10.14 9.55
CA ARG A 362 10.47 10.69 10.40
C ARG A 362 9.81 11.88 9.70
N PRO A 363 8.50 12.11 9.91
CA PRO A 363 7.84 13.28 9.34
C PRO A 363 8.51 14.59 9.79
N ALA A 364 8.77 15.49 8.84
CA ALA A 364 9.31 16.82 9.12
C ALA A 364 8.40 17.59 10.10
N PHE A 365 8.97 18.53 10.85
CA PHE A 365 8.18 19.35 11.78
C PHE A 365 7.02 20.07 11.08
N ALA A 366 7.29 20.58 9.87
CA ALA A 366 6.30 21.24 9.03
C ALA A 366 5.06 20.37 8.74
N LEU A 367 5.22 19.04 8.64
CA LEU A 367 4.10 18.10 8.46
C LEU A 367 3.39 17.82 9.78
N ARG A 368 4.14 17.70 10.88
CA ARG A 368 3.60 17.28 12.17
C ARG A 368 2.55 18.24 12.75
N TRP A 369 2.83 19.55 12.75
CA TRP A 369 1.88 20.52 13.28
C TRP A 369 0.68 20.74 12.33
N ARG A 370 0.90 20.68 11.00
CA ARG A 370 -0.20 20.75 10.04
C ARG A 370 -1.13 19.55 10.15
N PHE A 371 -0.62 18.42 10.55
CA PHE A 371 -1.43 17.24 10.84
C PHE A 371 -2.39 17.48 12.03
N LEU A 372 -1.94 18.21 13.05
CA LEU A 372 -2.82 18.62 14.15
C LEU A 372 -3.90 19.57 13.66
N LEU A 373 -3.56 20.49 12.76
CA LEU A 373 -4.54 21.39 12.13
C LEU A 373 -5.56 20.65 11.27
N MET A 374 -5.14 19.65 10.49
CA MET A 374 -6.07 18.80 9.72
C MET A 374 -7.15 18.20 10.64
N ARG A 375 -6.73 17.68 11.79
CA ARG A 375 -7.66 17.11 12.77
C ARG A 375 -8.58 18.18 13.36
N LEU A 376 -8.05 19.35 13.66
CA LEU A 376 -8.83 20.47 14.18
C LEU A 376 -9.87 20.93 13.16
N PHE A 377 -9.46 21.13 11.91
CA PHE A 377 -10.37 21.56 10.85
C PHE A 377 -11.43 20.48 10.56
N ALA A 378 -11.08 19.20 10.54
CA ALA A 378 -12.04 18.13 10.41
C ALA A 378 -13.05 18.13 11.57
N TRP A 379 -12.59 18.38 12.79
CA TRP A 379 -13.46 18.48 13.95
C TRP A 379 -14.41 19.70 13.85
N ILE A 380 -13.90 20.88 13.46
CA ILE A 380 -14.72 22.09 13.27
C ILE A 380 -15.75 21.86 12.16
N ASN A 381 -15.34 21.25 11.03
CA ASN A 381 -16.20 21.01 9.86
C ASN A 381 -17.42 20.12 10.18
N ARG A 382 -17.38 19.35 11.29
CA ARG A 382 -18.55 18.59 11.77
C ARG A 382 -19.71 19.49 12.19
N PHE A 383 -19.39 20.66 12.78
CA PHE A 383 -20.36 21.58 13.38
C PHE A 383 -20.59 22.80 12.50
N VAL A 384 -19.53 23.35 11.95
CA VAL A 384 -19.55 24.52 11.07
C VAL A 384 -18.93 24.16 9.74
N PRO A 385 -19.71 24.17 8.64
CA PRO A 385 -19.17 23.83 7.31
C PRO A 385 -18.07 24.82 6.92
N LEU A 386 -16.83 24.33 6.84
CA LEU A 386 -15.67 25.10 6.35
C LEU A 386 -15.56 25.07 4.83
N VAL A 387 -16.21 24.09 4.20
CA VAL A 387 -16.25 23.88 2.73
C VAL A 387 -17.67 23.51 2.32
N PRO A 388 -18.03 23.65 1.04
CA PRO A 388 -19.31 23.18 0.53
C PRO A 388 -19.53 21.69 0.84
N ARG A 389 -20.71 21.35 1.33
CA ARG A 389 -21.06 19.94 1.56
C ARG A 389 -21.17 19.23 0.23
N ARG A 390 -20.54 18.08 0.12
CA ARG A 390 -20.67 17.20 -1.05
C ARG A 390 -21.80 16.21 -0.84
N GLU A 391 -22.52 15.91 -1.91
CA GLU A 391 -23.50 14.83 -1.90
C GLU A 391 -22.84 13.51 -1.52
N ARG A 392 -23.60 12.66 -0.84
CA ARG A 392 -23.16 11.31 -0.51
C ARG A 392 -23.62 10.37 -1.61
N PHE A 393 -22.72 9.54 -2.06
CA PHE A 393 -23.03 8.52 -3.05
C PHE A 393 -23.03 7.15 -2.40
N SER A 394 -24.14 6.40 -2.52
CA SER A 394 -24.29 5.03 -2.02
C SER A 394 -24.49 4.07 -3.18
N LEU A 395 -23.75 2.96 -3.17
CA LEU A 395 -23.91 1.86 -4.13
C LEU A 395 -25.26 1.15 -4.01
N ARG A 396 -25.94 1.32 -2.87
CA ARG A 396 -27.25 0.70 -2.57
C ARG A 396 -28.44 1.63 -2.83
N ALA A 397 -28.18 2.92 -3.10
CA ALA A 397 -29.26 3.78 -3.55
C ALA A 397 -29.90 3.18 -4.80
N GLU A 398 -31.23 3.17 -4.87
CA GLU A 398 -31.91 2.78 -6.09
C GLU A 398 -31.38 3.64 -7.23
N PRO A 399 -31.03 3.04 -8.41
CA PRO A 399 -30.63 3.84 -9.55
C PRO A 399 -31.76 4.81 -9.88
N ALA A 400 -31.40 6.07 -10.07
CA ALA A 400 -32.35 7.12 -10.45
C ALA A 400 -32.96 6.89 -11.87
N TYR A 401 -32.64 5.79 -12.53
CA TYR A 401 -33.14 5.37 -13.81
C TYR A 401 -33.93 4.07 -13.68
N SER A 402 -35.19 4.10 -14.12
CA SER A 402 -35.97 2.87 -14.29
C SER A 402 -35.38 2.03 -15.45
N PRO A 403 -35.45 0.69 -15.39
CA PRO A 403 -34.95 -0.20 -16.44
C PRO A 403 -35.62 -0.03 -17.83
N GLU A 404 -36.62 0.80 -17.96
CA GLU A 404 -37.44 0.97 -19.18
C GLU A 404 -36.83 1.94 -20.22
N GLU A 405 -35.77 2.69 -19.89
CA GLU A 405 -35.12 3.65 -20.81
C GLU A 405 -33.97 3.08 -21.64
N ILE A 406 -33.69 1.77 -21.58
CA ILE A 406 -32.62 1.10 -22.37
C ILE A 406 -33.20 0.36 -23.61
N SER A 407 -34.49 0.50 -23.94
CA SER A 407 -35.11 -0.16 -25.10
C SER A 407 -35.64 0.85 -26.13
N THR A 408 -34.78 1.78 -26.54
CA THR A 408 -35.00 2.52 -27.81
C THR A 408 -33.68 2.73 -28.55
#